data_19a5d678a4c0f884ed5e5d4d29f1be5b
#
_entry.id   19a5d678a4c0f884ed5e5d4d29f1be5b
#
_cell.length_a   1.000
_cell.length_b   1.000
_cell.length_c   1.000
_cell.angle_alpha   90.00
_cell.angle_beta   90.00
_cell.angle_gamma   90.00
#
_symmetry.space_group_name_H-M   'P 1'
#
loop_
_entity.id
_entity.type
_entity.pdbx_description
1 polymer ?
#
loop_
_entity_poly.entity_id
_entity_poly.type
_entity_poly.pdbx_seq_one_letter_code
_entity_poly.pdbx_strand_id
1 'polypeptide(L)'
;EFKRQGVTPQKVPAGTYQLVWHQNEHRAAQVITEQIVKVKSGEIVEVPVTTGVRLNMPQWVETPYWWGLKAADDEPGRKPGVWFRDLPAQVVPTGRYELIWYQNEHRTTPVNLGAVDVQMDQLNEITVATGLQLVKADWVPEIRRRWWQLLDADGQMVFKASNFEFKPQIVPPGEYQLIYRQTKHGATNSPLGPVMVKEGELAQFAVNTGVGFSYADGTEPPYMVEFSRLNQAGEVEVSVQLKKSWGPIPLPAGTYRVDFQEVRKGPVLTIVDSFDLPAGVFVEIEM
;
A
#
# COMPACT_ATOMS: atom_id res chain seq x y z
N GLU A 1 -2.77 40.34 9.90
CA GLU A 1 -3.35 39.06 9.61
C GLU A 1 -4.76 38.97 10.22
N PHE A 2 -5.78 38.74 9.40
CA PHE A 2 -7.17 38.55 9.87
C PHE A 2 -7.53 37.08 9.70
N LYS A 3 -7.82 36.40 10.82
CA LYS A 3 -8.21 35.00 10.84
C LYS A 3 -9.68 34.85 11.06
N ARG A 4 -10.33 33.92 10.34
CA ARG A 4 -11.72 33.60 10.57
C ARG A 4 -12.15 32.19 10.17
N GLN A 5 -13.15 31.68 10.89
CA GLN A 5 -13.91 30.49 10.54
C GLN A 5 -15.18 30.89 9.78
N GLY A 6 -15.37 30.31 8.57
CA GLY A 6 -16.56 30.45 7.75
C GLY A 6 -16.52 31.58 6.71
N VAL A 7 -17.55 31.62 5.88
CA VAL A 7 -17.69 32.49 4.70
C VAL A 7 -18.59 33.72 4.93
N THR A 8 -18.68 34.21 6.16
CA THR A 8 -19.46 35.43 6.44
C THR A 8 -18.61 36.68 6.27
N PRO A 9 -19.19 37.85 5.83
CA PRO A 9 -18.46 39.08 5.59
C PRO A 9 -17.62 39.53 6.79
N GLN A 10 -16.42 39.99 6.52
CA GLN A 10 -15.50 40.56 7.52
C GLN A 10 -15.21 42.02 7.26
N LYS A 11 -15.11 42.78 8.37
CA LYS A 11 -14.59 44.17 8.30
C LYS A 11 -13.07 44.09 8.31
N VAL A 12 -12.46 44.62 7.23
CA VAL A 12 -11.02 44.81 7.11
C VAL A 12 -10.75 46.23 6.70
N PRO A 13 -9.61 46.81 7.05
CA PRO A 13 -9.21 48.16 6.57
C PRO A 13 -9.16 48.21 5.04
N ALA A 14 -9.31 49.40 4.45
CA ALA A 14 -9.04 49.54 3.03
C ALA A 14 -7.57 49.19 2.73
N GLY A 15 -7.33 48.42 1.66
CA GLY A 15 -5.98 47.94 1.36
C GLY A 15 -5.95 46.85 0.29
N THR A 16 -4.75 46.33 0.04
CA THR A 16 -4.50 45.20 -0.83
C THR A 16 -4.09 44.00 0.01
N TYR A 17 -4.76 42.89 -0.20
CA TYR A 17 -4.60 41.66 0.59
C TYR A 17 -4.33 40.44 -0.30
N GLN A 18 -3.53 39.51 0.19
CA GLN A 18 -3.48 38.16 -0.35
C GLN A 18 -4.38 37.26 0.47
N LEU A 19 -5.23 36.49 -0.19
CA LEU A 19 -6.11 35.54 0.48
C LEU A 19 -5.30 34.31 0.90
N VAL A 20 -5.42 33.95 2.16
CA VAL A 20 -4.85 32.73 2.71
C VAL A 20 -5.99 31.88 3.26
N TRP A 21 -6.10 30.67 2.75
CA TRP A 21 -7.14 29.73 3.11
C TRP A 21 -6.65 28.74 4.16
N HIS A 22 -7.38 28.58 5.25
CA HIS A 22 -7.19 27.56 6.27
C HIS A 22 -8.41 26.68 6.30
N GLN A 23 -8.28 25.45 5.82
CA GLN A 23 -9.40 24.54 5.68
C GLN A 23 -9.71 23.79 6.99
N ASN A 24 -8.67 23.55 7.81
CA ASN A 24 -8.79 22.89 9.10
C ASN A 24 -7.68 23.40 10.02
N GLU A 25 -8.03 23.87 11.23
CA GLU A 25 -7.08 24.50 12.18
C GLU A 25 -5.93 23.58 12.61
N HIS A 26 -6.14 22.27 12.56
CA HIS A 26 -5.19 21.32 13.15
C HIS A 26 -4.61 20.28 12.19
N ARG A 27 -5.10 20.16 10.95
CA ARG A 27 -4.81 19.01 10.10
C ARG A 27 -4.53 19.27 8.63
N ALA A 28 -4.66 20.50 8.17
CA ALA A 28 -4.35 20.86 6.80
C ALA A 28 -3.31 21.98 6.74
N ALA A 29 -2.47 21.95 5.73
CA ALA A 29 -1.54 23.03 5.46
C ALA A 29 -2.29 24.32 5.12
N GLN A 30 -1.68 25.43 5.44
CA GLN A 30 -2.13 26.74 5.01
C GLN A 30 -1.96 26.85 3.50
N VAL A 31 -3.04 27.18 2.79
CA VAL A 31 -3.03 27.38 1.35
C VAL A 31 -2.98 28.88 1.06
N ILE A 32 -1.88 29.33 0.49
CA ILE A 32 -1.74 30.70 -0.02
C ILE A 32 -2.34 30.69 -1.43
N THR A 33 -3.47 31.39 -1.62
CA THR A 33 -4.08 31.48 -2.95
C THR A 33 -3.38 32.55 -3.79
N GLU A 34 -3.50 32.47 -5.10
CA GLU A 34 -2.94 33.47 -6.02
C GLU A 34 -3.77 34.77 -6.07
N GLN A 35 -4.91 34.79 -5.38
CA GLN A 35 -5.85 35.89 -5.42
C GLN A 35 -5.37 37.10 -4.60
N ILE A 36 -5.22 38.22 -5.29
CA ILE A 36 -4.98 39.53 -4.69
C ILE A 36 -6.28 40.31 -4.63
N VAL A 37 -6.73 40.63 -3.42
CA VAL A 37 -7.99 41.31 -3.15
C VAL A 37 -7.73 42.76 -2.78
N LYS A 38 -8.33 43.69 -3.52
CA LYS A 38 -8.29 45.13 -3.19
C LYS A 38 -9.64 45.51 -2.57
N VAL A 39 -9.57 46.01 -1.34
CA VAL A 39 -10.75 46.47 -0.57
C VAL A 39 -10.68 47.98 -0.45
N LYS A 40 -11.75 48.67 -0.84
CA LYS A 40 -11.89 50.10 -0.63
C LYS A 40 -12.81 50.39 0.57
N SER A 41 -12.68 51.58 1.14
CA SER A 41 -13.54 51.97 2.26
C SER A 41 -15.00 51.95 1.89
N GLY A 42 -15.81 51.29 2.71
CA GLY A 42 -17.28 51.18 2.51
C GLY A 42 -17.73 50.15 1.46
N GLU A 43 -16.81 49.43 0.82
CA GLU A 43 -17.12 48.39 -0.16
C GLU A 43 -17.14 46.98 0.47
N ILE A 44 -18.01 46.11 -0.03
CA ILE A 44 -17.98 44.66 0.20
C ILE A 44 -17.39 44.03 -1.05
N VAL A 45 -16.31 43.31 -0.90
CA VAL A 45 -15.68 42.55 -2.00
C VAL A 45 -15.96 41.08 -1.77
N GLU A 46 -16.63 40.43 -2.72
CA GLU A 46 -16.79 38.97 -2.74
C GLU A 46 -15.58 38.34 -3.41
N VAL A 47 -15.00 37.33 -2.74
CA VAL A 47 -13.84 36.60 -3.26
C VAL A 47 -14.25 35.15 -3.49
N PRO A 48 -14.45 34.73 -4.74
CA PRO A 48 -14.75 33.34 -5.02
C PRO A 48 -13.56 32.45 -4.74
N VAL A 49 -13.76 31.33 -4.07
CA VAL A 49 -12.75 30.27 -3.86
C VAL A 49 -13.19 29.08 -4.67
N THR A 50 -12.69 29.00 -5.90
CA THR A 50 -13.16 28.08 -6.94
C THR A 50 -12.15 27.02 -7.31
N THR A 51 -10.85 27.26 -7.06
CA THR A 51 -9.78 26.30 -7.36
C THR A 51 -9.61 25.28 -6.24
N GLY A 52 -9.70 24.02 -6.59
CA GLY A 52 -9.55 22.94 -5.62
C GLY A 52 -9.52 21.56 -6.24
N VAL A 53 -9.46 20.56 -5.38
CA VAL A 53 -9.47 19.14 -5.77
C VAL A 53 -10.54 18.38 -5.01
N ARG A 54 -11.10 17.37 -5.66
CA ARG A 54 -11.99 16.36 -5.06
C ARG A 54 -11.51 14.98 -5.43
N LEU A 55 -11.46 14.07 -4.47
CA LEU A 55 -11.19 12.66 -4.75
C LEU A 55 -12.47 11.95 -5.17
N ASN A 56 -12.41 11.23 -6.27
CA ASN A 56 -13.45 10.32 -6.73
C ASN A 56 -12.97 8.88 -6.50
N MET A 57 -13.66 8.14 -5.62
CA MET A 57 -13.22 6.84 -5.17
C MET A 57 -14.35 5.82 -5.26
N PRO A 58 -14.09 4.59 -5.74
CA PRO A 58 -15.05 3.51 -5.64
C PRO A 58 -15.25 3.07 -4.19
N GLN A 59 -16.35 2.37 -3.94
CA GLN A 59 -16.77 1.98 -2.58
C GLN A 59 -15.75 1.11 -1.82
N TRP A 60 -14.87 0.38 -2.53
CA TRP A 60 -13.86 -0.48 -1.92
C TRP A 60 -12.65 0.28 -1.36
N VAL A 61 -12.48 1.55 -1.73
CA VAL A 61 -11.37 2.38 -1.22
C VAL A 61 -11.73 2.87 0.18
N GLU A 62 -10.94 2.45 1.17
CA GLU A 62 -11.08 2.93 2.55
C GLU A 62 -10.51 4.35 2.69
N THR A 63 -11.08 5.12 3.62
CA THR A 63 -10.54 6.45 3.98
C THR A 63 -9.07 6.34 4.36
N PRO A 64 -8.18 7.14 3.76
CA PRO A 64 -6.75 7.10 4.07
C PRO A 64 -6.46 7.65 5.47
N TYR A 65 -5.31 7.28 6.01
CA TYR A 65 -4.78 7.97 7.19
C TYR A 65 -4.47 9.44 6.87
N TRP A 66 -3.90 9.69 5.71
CA TRP A 66 -3.82 10.99 5.05
C TRP A 66 -3.56 10.83 3.55
N TRP A 67 -3.85 11.86 2.80
CA TRP A 67 -3.43 12.04 1.41
C TRP A 67 -2.90 13.45 1.20
N GLY A 68 -2.17 13.69 0.15
CA GLY A 68 -1.63 15.02 -0.08
C GLY A 68 -1.10 15.22 -1.47
N LEU A 69 -0.84 16.48 -1.78
CA LEU A 69 -0.27 16.93 -3.04
C LEU A 69 1.13 17.46 -2.76
N LYS A 70 2.12 16.82 -3.36
CA LYS A 70 3.51 17.22 -3.35
C LYS A 70 3.80 17.96 -4.64
N ALA A 71 4.37 19.18 -4.56
CA ALA A 71 4.76 19.89 -5.77
C ALA A 71 5.78 19.07 -6.57
N ALA A 72 5.66 19.08 -7.90
CA ALA A 72 6.49 18.23 -8.77
C ALA A 72 7.98 18.58 -8.71
N ASP A 73 8.32 19.80 -8.30
CA ASP A 73 9.68 20.34 -8.12
C ASP A 73 10.24 20.18 -6.70
N ASP A 74 9.46 19.63 -5.75
CA ASP A 74 9.94 19.35 -4.40
C ASP A 74 10.95 18.19 -4.37
N GLU A 75 11.89 18.25 -3.42
CA GLU A 75 12.90 17.20 -3.22
C GLU A 75 12.26 15.82 -2.97
N PRO A 76 12.85 14.72 -3.51
CA PRO A 76 12.41 13.37 -3.22
C PRO A 76 12.36 13.08 -1.72
N GLY A 77 11.29 12.41 -1.26
CA GLY A 77 11.12 12.04 0.15
C GLY A 77 10.60 13.15 1.08
N ARG A 78 10.48 14.38 0.60
CA ARG A 78 9.83 15.47 1.36
C ARG A 78 8.34 15.16 1.50
N LYS A 79 7.76 15.49 2.68
CA LYS A 79 6.30 15.38 2.89
C LYS A 79 5.58 16.34 1.94
N PRO A 80 4.35 15.98 1.49
CA PRO A 80 3.53 16.87 0.68
C PRO A 80 3.41 18.25 1.30
N GLY A 81 3.51 19.31 0.48
CA GLY A 81 3.32 20.68 0.93
C GLY A 81 1.89 20.94 1.37
N VAL A 82 0.93 20.22 0.77
CA VAL A 82 -0.50 20.25 1.12
C VAL A 82 -0.94 18.82 1.40
N TRP A 83 -1.45 18.56 2.61
CA TRP A 83 -1.91 17.23 3.02
C TRP A 83 -3.22 17.31 3.81
N PHE A 84 -4.02 16.25 3.72
CA PHE A 84 -5.38 16.20 4.24
C PHE A 84 -5.66 14.84 4.89
N ARG A 85 -6.59 14.85 5.84
CA ARG A 85 -7.19 13.61 6.39
C ARG A 85 -8.64 13.45 5.96
N ASP A 86 -9.24 14.52 5.51
CA ASP A 86 -10.65 14.58 5.11
C ASP A 86 -10.77 14.37 3.59
N LEU A 87 -11.87 13.77 3.17
CA LEU A 87 -12.19 13.47 1.77
C LEU A 87 -13.02 14.55 1.04
N PRO A 88 -13.73 15.50 1.72
CA PRO A 88 -14.41 16.57 1.01
C PRO A 88 -13.48 17.36 0.09
N ALA A 89 -14.08 18.12 -0.83
CA ALA A 89 -13.30 18.97 -1.72
C ALA A 89 -12.37 19.92 -0.94
N GLN A 90 -11.13 20.00 -1.38
CA GLN A 90 -10.08 20.75 -0.73
C GLN A 90 -9.62 21.91 -1.62
N VAL A 91 -9.42 23.09 -1.02
CA VAL A 91 -8.82 24.24 -1.71
C VAL A 91 -7.33 23.97 -1.89
N VAL A 92 -6.83 24.07 -3.11
CA VAL A 92 -5.43 23.82 -3.46
C VAL A 92 -4.99 24.87 -4.48
N PRO A 93 -3.77 25.40 -4.40
CA PRO A 93 -3.24 26.31 -5.43
C PRO A 93 -3.17 25.62 -6.80
N THR A 94 -3.23 26.43 -7.84
CA THR A 94 -2.94 25.98 -9.22
C THR A 94 -1.53 25.42 -9.29
N GLY A 95 -1.33 24.35 -10.05
CA GLY A 95 0.01 23.78 -10.22
C GLY A 95 0.02 22.32 -10.59
N ARG A 96 1.24 21.82 -10.82
CA ARG A 96 1.48 20.40 -11.06
C ARG A 96 1.99 19.72 -9.80
N TYR A 97 1.35 18.64 -9.43
CA TYR A 97 1.59 17.91 -8.19
C TYR A 97 1.75 16.41 -8.45
N GLU A 98 2.31 15.71 -7.46
CA GLU A 98 2.23 14.28 -7.30
C GLU A 98 1.20 13.96 -6.20
N LEU A 99 0.25 13.07 -6.47
CA LEU A 99 -0.70 12.59 -5.46
C LEU A 99 -0.04 11.52 -4.58
N ILE A 100 0.10 11.82 -3.31
CA ILE A 100 0.64 10.88 -2.32
C ILE A 100 -0.50 10.35 -1.46
N TRP A 101 -0.59 9.04 -1.38
CA TRP A 101 -1.60 8.31 -0.62
C TRP A 101 -0.99 7.53 0.53
N TYR A 102 -1.54 7.64 1.73
CA TYR A 102 -1.10 6.91 2.90
C TYR A 102 -2.29 6.27 3.61
N GLN A 103 -2.53 5.02 3.36
CA GLN A 103 -3.73 4.33 3.81
C GLN A 103 -3.74 4.06 5.31
N ASN A 104 -2.60 3.67 5.91
CA ASN A 104 -2.54 3.32 7.32
C ASN A 104 -1.16 3.65 7.93
N GLU A 105 -1.13 4.46 9.01
CA GLU A 105 0.08 5.01 9.65
C GLU A 105 1.13 3.94 10.04
N HIS A 106 0.68 2.77 10.45
CA HIS A 106 1.59 1.74 10.99
C HIS A 106 1.69 0.49 10.14
N ARG A 107 0.92 0.38 9.07
CA ARG A 107 0.76 -0.87 8.32
C ARG A 107 1.11 -0.79 6.84
N THR A 108 1.07 0.39 6.25
CA THR A 108 1.37 0.60 4.84
C THR A 108 2.49 1.61 4.64
N THR A 109 3.15 1.57 3.49
CA THR A 109 4.00 2.67 3.04
C THR A 109 3.17 3.72 2.32
N PRO A 110 3.54 5.00 2.35
CA PRO A 110 2.98 5.99 1.44
C PRO A 110 3.28 5.60 0.00
N VAL A 111 2.33 5.83 -0.90
CA VAL A 111 2.48 5.55 -2.33
C VAL A 111 2.28 6.82 -3.15
N ASN A 112 3.04 6.96 -4.23
CA ASN A 112 2.87 7.97 -5.24
C ASN A 112 1.90 7.42 -6.30
N LEU A 113 0.75 8.07 -6.47
CA LEU A 113 -0.28 7.67 -7.43
C LEU A 113 -0.17 8.39 -8.78
N GLY A 114 0.89 9.19 -8.95
CA GLY A 114 1.15 9.87 -10.21
C GLY A 114 0.88 11.37 -10.18
N ALA A 115 1.04 11.98 -11.35
CA ALA A 115 0.94 13.43 -11.53
C ALA A 115 -0.52 13.89 -11.59
N VAL A 116 -0.77 15.06 -10.99
CA VAL A 116 -2.06 15.76 -11.00
C VAL A 116 -1.84 17.22 -11.37
N ASP A 117 -2.54 17.69 -12.38
CA ASP A 117 -2.54 19.10 -12.77
C ASP A 117 -3.79 19.79 -12.19
N VAL A 118 -3.57 20.72 -11.25
CA VAL A 118 -4.64 21.53 -10.65
C VAL A 118 -4.80 22.81 -11.47
N GLN A 119 -5.93 22.95 -12.13
CA GLN A 119 -6.25 24.09 -12.97
C GLN A 119 -7.01 25.15 -12.17
N MET A 120 -6.80 26.43 -12.55
CA MET A 120 -7.43 27.58 -11.92
C MET A 120 -8.94 27.59 -12.15
N ASP A 121 -9.67 28.16 -11.18
CA ASP A 121 -11.10 28.44 -11.22
C ASP A 121 -12.00 27.23 -11.47
N GLN A 122 -11.52 26.03 -11.09
CA GLN A 122 -12.35 24.83 -11.17
C GLN A 122 -12.06 23.83 -10.04
N LEU A 123 -13.04 22.99 -9.80
CA LEU A 123 -12.90 21.81 -8.96
C LEU A 123 -12.35 20.65 -9.80
N ASN A 124 -11.08 20.31 -9.59
CA ASN A 124 -10.41 19.24 -10.32
C ASN A 124 -10.76 17.90 -9.66
N GLU A 125 -11.31 16.95 -10.42
CA GLU A 125 -11.63 15.61 -9.93
C GLU A 125 -10.46 14.66 -10.16
N ILE A 126 -10.01 13.98 -9.09
CA ILE A 126 -8.94 13.02 -9.11
C ILE A 126 -9.50 11.65 -8.77
N THR A 127 -9.39 10.69 -9.70
CA THR A 127 -9.84 9.32 -9.48
C THR A 127 -8.77 8.51 -8.76
N VAL A 128 -9.13 7.92 -7.61
CA VAL A 128 -8.31 6.98 -6.85
C VAL A 128 -9.00 5.63 -6.86
N ALA A 129 -8.68 4.80 -7.86
CA ALA A 129 -9.35 3.52 -8.11
C ALA A 129 -8.39 2.38 -8.47
N THR A 130 -7.07 2.61 -8.39
CA THR A 130 -6.05 1.60 -8.70
C THR A 130 -5.61 0.89 -7.44
N GLY A 131 -5.71 -0.42 -7.41
CA GLY A 131 -5.40 -1.17 -6.22
C GLY A 131 -5.12 -2.65 -6.43
N LEU A 132 -4.73 -3.31 -5.33
CA LEU A 132 -4.51 -4.75 -5.27
C LEU A 132 -5.19 -5.33 -4.02
N GLN A 133 -5.87 -6.44 -4.21
CA GLN A 133 -6.43 -7.26 -3.15
C GLN A 133 -5.82 -8.67 -3.20
N LEU A 134 -5.30 -9.15 -2.08
CA LEU A 134 -4.97 -10.56 -1.92
C LEU A 134 -6.23 -11.32 -1.53
N VAL A 135 -6.58 -12.35 -2.29
CA VAL A 135 -7.72 -13.25 -2.02
C VAL A 135 -7.16 -14.56 -1.48
N LYS A 136 -7.39 -14.83 -0.21
CA LYS A 136 -6.88 -16.05 0.43
C LYS A 136 -7.80 -17.24 0.27
N ALA A 137 -7.22 -18.43 0.19
CA ALA A 137 -7.95 -19.69 0.38
C ALA A 137 -8.22 -19.95 1.88
N ASP A 138 -9.16 -20.84 2.20
CA ASP A 138 -9.58 -21.13 3.58
C ASP A 138 -8.44 -21.69 4.45
N TRP A 139 -7.53 -22.44 3.87
CA TRP A 139 -6.37 -23.01 4.56
C TRP A 139 -5.30 -21.95 4.94
N VAL A 140 -5.32 -20.76 4.36
CA VAL A 140 -4.37 -19.67 4.71
C VAL A 140 -4.76 -19.07 6.05
N PRO A 141 -3.95 -19.25 7.11
CA PRO A 141 -4.34 -18.86 8.46
C PRO A 141 -4.39 -17.35 8.66
N GLU A 142 -5.31 -16.91 9.50
CA GLU A 142 -5.42 -15.50 9.91
C GLU A 142 -4.46 -15.17 11.06
N ILE A 143 -3.18 -15.06 10.75
CA ILE A 143 -2.17 -14.68 11.75
C ILE A 143 -1.86 -13.18 11.74
N ARG A 144 -1.70 -12.59 12.92
CA ARG A 144 -1.48 -11.15 13.09
C ARG A 144 -0.12 -10.64 12.59
N ARG A 145 0.86 -11.49 12.27
CA ARG A 145 2.24 -11.09 11.95
C ARG A 145 2.60 -11.42 10.51
N ARG A 146 1.73 -11.06 9.59
CA ARG A 146 1.95 -11.20 8.15
C ARG A 146 2.20 -9.84 7.50
N TRP A 147 2.92 -9.85 6.40
CA TRP A 147 3.06 -8.71 5.52
C TRP A 147 3.26 -9.16 4.07
N TRP A 148 3.01 -8.27 3.17
CA TRP A 148 3.36 -8.45 1.77
C TRP A 148 3.94 -7.16 1.22
N GLN A 149 4.67 -7.26 0.13
CA GLN A 149 5.27 -6.14 -0.56
C GLN A 149 5.27 -6.37 -2.05
N LEU A 150 5.31 -5.26 -2.80
CA LEU A 150 5.49 -5.24 -4.24
C LEU A 150 6.90 -4.74 -4.54
N LEU A 151 7.61 -5.50 -5.34
CA LEU A 151 8.90 -5.11 -5.91
C LEU A 151 8.70 -4.82 -7.39
N ASP A 152 9.31 -3.75 -7.89
CA ASP A 152 9.37 -3.45 -9.32
C ASP A 152 10.38 -4.36 -10.07
N ALA A 153 10.58 -4.10 -11.37
CA ALA A 153 11.50 -4.85 -12.21
C ALA A 153 12.97 -4.75 -11.76
N ASP A 154 13.33 -3.67 -11.05
CA ASP A 154 14.66 -3.45 -10.50
C ASP A 154 14.82 -4.04 -9.10
N GLY A 155 13.78 -4.70 -8.58
CA GLY A 155 13.73 -5.28 -7.23
C GLY A 155 13.57 -4.25 -6.12
N GLN A 156 13.21 -3.00 -6.46
CA GLN A 156 12.95 -1.96 -5.48
C GLN A 156 11.54 -2.10 -4.89
N MET A 157 11.42 -1.87 -3.59
CA MET A 157 10.14 -1.94 -2.91
C MET A 157 9.27 -0.71 -3.21
N VAL A 158 8.18 -0.90 -3.93
CA VAL A 158 7.20 0.13 -4.27
C VAL A 158 6.12 0.26 -3.19
N PHE A 159 5.69 -0.87 -2.63
CA PHE A 159 4.62 -0.91 -1.63
C PHE A 159 4.86 -2.01 -0.60
N LYS A 160 4.42 -1.76 0.63
CA LYS A 160 4.40 -2.76 1.70
C LYS A 160 3.16 -2.58 2.59
N ALA A 161 2.49 -3.68 2.87
CA ALA A 161 1.43 -3.76 3.88
C ALA A 161 1.81 -4.75 4.99
N SER A 162 1.67 -4.34 6.24
CA SER A 162 1.98 -5.16 7.42
C SER A 162 0.73 -5.34 8.28
N ASN A 163 0.54 -6.53 8.84
CA ASN A 163 -0.63 -6.89 9.66
C ASN A 163 -1.96 -6.59 8.96
N PHE A 164 -2.02 -6.83 7.67
CA PHE A 164 -3.18 -6.57 6.82
C PHE A 164 -4.27 -7.64 6.97
N GLU A 165 -5.50 -7.30 6.61
CA GLU A 165 -6.71 -8.12 6.73
C GLU A 165 -7.22 -8.65 5.38
N PHE A 166 -6.36 -8.84 4.38
CA PHE A 166 -6.74 -9.19 3.00
C PHE A 166 -7.74 -8.21 2.34
N LYS A 167 -7.83 -7.01 2.88
CA LYS A 167 -8.60 -5.93 2.28
C LYS A 167 -7.87 -5.31 1.09
N PRO A 168 -8.61 -4.69 0.16
CA PRO A 168 -8.00 -3.92 -0.92
C PRO A 168 -7.03 -2.86 -0.41
N GLN A 169 -5.92 -2.71 -1.11
CA GLN A 169 -4.92 -1.67 -0.85
C GLN A 169 -4.73 -0.83 -2.10
N ILE A 170 -4.64 0.48 -1.93
CA ILE A 170 -4.26 1.39 -3.01
C ILE A 170 -2.77 1.19 -3.28
N VAL A 171 -2.45 0.89 -4.54
CA VAL A 171 -1.08 0.72 -5.04
C VAL A 171 -0.97 1.37 -6.42
N PRO A 172 0.23 1.83 -6.84
CA PRO A 172 0.39 2.39 -8.18
C PRO A 172 0.13 1.35 -9.28
N PRO A 173 -0.24 1.77 -10.50
CA PRO A 173 -0.28 0.86 -11.64
C PRO A 173 1.13 0.39 -12.00
N GLY A 174 1.28 -0.85 -12.46
CA GLY A 174 2.57 -1.42 -12.87
C GLY A 174 2.62 -2.93 -12.83
N GLU A 175 3.77 -3.46 -13.21
CA GLU A 175 4.11 -4.88 -13.11
C GLU A 175 5.03 -5.08 -11.91
N TYR A 176 4.67 -6.02 -11.04
CA TYR A 176 5.36 -6.22 -9.78
C TYR A 176 5.62 -7.69 -9.51
N GLN A 177 6.66 -7.96 -8.72
CA GLN A 177 6.83 -9.24 -8.04
C GLN A 177 6.19 -9.14 -6.65
N LEU A 178 5.19 -9.99 -6.38
CA LEU A 178 4.56 -10.08 -5.06
C LEU A 178 5.38 -10.97 -4.13
N ILE A 179 5.80 -10.40 -3.02
CA ILE A 179 6.48 -11.11 -1.93
C ILE A 179 5.54 -11.17 -0.73
N TYR A 180 5.38 -12.35 -0.16
CA TYR A 180 4.55 -12.61 1.01
C TYR A 180 5.36 -13.17 2.16
N ARG A 181 5.02 -12.79 3.39
CA ARG A 181 5.60 -13.35 4.61
C ARG A 181 4.54 -13.57 5.66
N GLN A 182 4.44 -14.79 6.13
CA GLN A 182 3.39 -15.21 7.05
C GLN A 182 3.70 -14.91 8.51
N THR A 183 4.96 -14.96 8.95
CA THR A 183 5.36 -14.74 10.35
C THR A 183 6.53 -13.79 10.47
N LYS A 184 6.56 -13.00 11.56
CA LYS A 184 7.65 -12.04 11.78
C LYS A 184 9.01 -12.71 12.01
N HIS A 185 9.03 -13.90 12.65
CA HIS A 185 10.26 -14.54 13.13
C HIS A 185 10.47 -15.96 12.63
N GLY A 186 9.50 -16.58 12.00
CA GLY A 186 9.52 -18.01 11.67
C GLY A 186 9.60 -18.36 10.19
N ALA A 187 9.26 -17.44 9.29
CA ALA A 187 9.31 -17.69 7.86
C ALA A 187 10.21 -16.69 7.14
N THR A 188 10.85 -17.11 6.07
CA THR A 188 11.47 -16.22 5.10
C THR A 188 10.44 -15.68 4.11
N ASN A 189 10.86 -14.80 3.23
CA ASN A 189 10.00 -14.22 2.20
C ASN A 189 9.63 -15.30 1.18
N SER A 190 8.35 -15.40 0.84
CA SER A 190 7.85 -16.25 -0.23
C SER A 190 7.53 -15.39 -1.46
N PRO A 191 8.26 -15.52 -2.58
CA PRO A 191 7.93 -14.81 -3.82
C PRO A 191 6.74 -15.53 -4.48
N LEU A 192 5.52 -15.01 -4.31
CA LEU A 192 4.32 -15.67 -4.82
C LEU A 192 4.14 -15.59 -6.34
N GLY A 193 4.80 -14.64 -7.00
CA GLY A 193 4.78 -14.52 -8.45
C GLY A 193 4.52 -13.09 -8.93
N PRO A 194 4.46 -12.90 -10.25
CA PRO A 194 4.20 -11.61 -10.86
C PRO A 194 2.73 -11.21 -10.68
N VAL A 195 2.50 -9.92 -10.54
CA VAL A 195 1.16 -9.31 -10.53
C VAL A 195 1.16 -8.05 -11.37
N MET A 196 0.14 -7.93 -12.23
CA MET A 196 -0.13 -6.74 -13.03
C MET A 196 -1.24 -5.93 -12.35
N VAL A 197 -0.98 -4.67 -12.08
CA VAL A 197 -1.96 -3.70 -11.59
C VAL A 197 -2.21 -2.67 -12.68
N LYS A 198 -3.43 -2.63 -13.21
CA LYS A 198 -3.83 -1.67 -14.25
C LYS A 198 -4.43 -0.43 -13.62
N GLU A 199 -4.18 0.71 -14.26
CA GLU A 199 -4.75 1.98 -13.85
C GLU A 199 -6.28 1.93 -13.80
N GLY A 200 -6.87 2.43 -12.71
CA GLY A 200 -8.32 2.47 -12.52
C GLY A 200 -8.97 1.14 -12.14
N GLU A 201 -8.21 0.06 -11.95
CA GLU A 201 -8.73 -1.27 -11.64
C GLU A 201 -8.27 -1.76 -10.27
N LEU A 202 -9.13 -2.58 -9.62
CA LEU A 202 -8.75 -3.40 -8.48
C LEU A 202 -8.27 -4.76 -8.97
N ALA A 203 -6.96 -4.96 -9.03
CA ALA A 203 -6.38 -6.27 -9.31
C ALA A 203 -6.63 -7.24 -8.13
N GLN A 204 -6.83 -8.52 -8.44
CA GLN A 204 -6.93 -9.58 -7.43
C GLN A 204 -5.82 -10.60 -7.64
N PHE A 205 -5.16 -10.98 -6.54
CA PHE A 205 -4.15 -12.02 -6.53
C PHE A 205 -4.58 -13.15 -5.58
N ALA A 206 -4.77 -14.35 -6.13
CA ALA A 206 -5.18 -15.51 -5.34
C ALA A 206 -4.00 -16.10 -4.56
N VAL A 207 -4.09 -16.11 -3.23
CA VAL A 207 -3.17 -16.82 -2.34
C VAL A 207 -3.79 -18.18 -2.03
N ASN A 208 -3.69 -19.11 -2.98
CA ASN A 208 -4.37 -20.40 -2.97
C ASN A 208 -3.47 -21.61 -3.31
N THR A 209 -2.17 -21.34 -3.54
CA THR A 209 -1.15 -22.36 -3.77
C THR A 209 -0.26 -22.46 -2.56
N GLY A 210 -0.02 -23.65 -2.03
CA GLY A 210 0.80 -23.80 -0.85
C GLY A 210 0.94 -25.22 -0.35
N VAL A 211 1.68 -25.35 0.77
CA VAL A 211 2.00 -26.65 1.39
C VAL A 211 1.70 -26.61 2.87
N GLY A 212 1.19 -27.69 3.41
CA GLY A 212 1.05 -27.98 4.83
C GLY A 212 1.65 -29.31 5.21
N PHE A 213 1.60 -29.64 6.48
CA PHE A 213 2.07 -30.92 7.02
C PHE A 213 0.96 -31.63 7.78
N SER A 214 0.84 -32.94 7.52
CA SER A 214 0.08 -33.88 8.34
C SER A 214 1.05 -34.58 9.30
N TYR A 215 0.79 -34.53 10.58
CA TYR A 215 1.63 -35.08 11.65
C TYR A 215 0.80 -35.60 12.81
N ALA A 216 1.36 -36.53 13.58
CA ALA A 216 0.67 -37.09 14.74
C ALA A 216 0.46 -36.03 15.84
N ASP A 217 -0.69 -36.11 16.54
CA ASP A 217 -1.00 -35.25 17.66
C ASP A 217 0.11 -35.25 18.72
N GLY A 218 0.51 -34.06 19.16
CA GLY A 218 1.59 -33.89 20.14
C GLY A 218 3.00 -33.86 19.57
N THR A 219 3.16 -33.98 18.24
CA THR A 219 4.48 -33.82 17.59
C THR A 219 4.96 -32.37 17.67
N GLU A 220 6.12 -32.18 18.28
CA GLU A 220 6.73 -30.86 18.36
C GLU A 220 7.16 -30.36 16.96
N PRO A 221 6.98 -29.06 16.65
CA PRO A 221 7.42 -28.52 15.38
C PRO A 221 8.95 -28.54 15.27
N PRO A 222 9.51 -28.84 14.09
CA PRO A 222 10.94 -28.88 13.89
C PRO A 222 11.55 -27.50 14.08
N TYR A 223 12.87 -27.48 14.28
CA TYR A 223 13.58 -26.21 14.28
C TYR A 223 13.44 -25.48 12.94
N MET A 224 13.49 -26.22 11.81
CA MET A 224 13.35 -25.63 10.47
C MET A 224 12.82 -26.65 9.46
N VAL A 225 11.95 -26.18 8.59
CA VAL A 225 11.64 -26.82 7.30
C VAL A 225 12.01 -25.84 6.21
N GLU A 226 12.68 -26.32 5.17
CA GLU A 226 13.07 -25.54 4.00
C GLU A 226 12.44 -26.10 2.73
N PHE A 227 11.72 -25.26 2.00
CA PHE A 227 11.16 -25.55 0.69
C PHE A 227 12.06 -24.91 -0.36
N SER A 228 12.79 -25.72 -1.10
CA SER A 228 13.68 -25.27 -2.17
C SER A 228 13.02 -25.50 -3.51
N ARG A 229 12.63 -24.41 -4.21
CA ARG A 229 12.11 -24.52 -5.58
C ARG A 229 13.25 -24.84 -6.53
N LEU A 230 13.02 -25.85 -7.37
CA LEU A 230 13.99 -26.35 -8.33
C LEU A 230 13.68 -25.81 -9.73
N ASN A 231 14.72 -25.45 -10.48
CA ASN A 231 14.62 -25.19 -11.91
C ASN A 231 14.56 -26.50 -12.73
N GLN A 232 14.46 -26.39 -14.04
CA GLN A 232 14.43 -27.55 -14.93
C GLN A 232 15.71 -28.42 -14.87
N ALA A 233 16.83 -27.85 -14.45
CA ALA A 233 18.09 -28.58 -14.25
C ALA A 233 18.20 -29.22 -12.86
N GLY A 234 17.20 -29.06 -11.99
CA GLY A 234 17.21 -29.56 -10.61
C GLY A 234 18.02 -28.69 -9.63
N GLU A 235 18.40 -27.47 -10.04
CA GLU A 235 19.13 -26.54 -9.19
C GLU A 235 18.15 -25.65 -8.39
N VAL A 236 18.57 -25.24 -7.20
CA VAL A 236 17.76 -24.38 -6.32
C VAL A 236 17.70 -22.95 -6.84
N GLU A 237 16.51 -22.47 -7.18
CA GLU A 237 16.25 -21.07 -7.55
C GLU A 237 15.92 -20.20 -6.33
N VAL A 238 15.06 -20.71 -5.46
CA VAL A 238 14.51 -19.99 -4.32
C VAL A 238 14.29 -20.96 -3.18
N SER A 239 14.64 -20.53 -1.96
CA SER A 239 14.32 -21.27 -0.74
C SER A 239 13.44 -20.46 0.19
N VAL A 240 12.42 -21.11 0.73
CA VAL A 240 11.51 -20.57 1.76
C VAL A 240 11.59 -21.42 3.00
N GLN A 241 11.89 -20.81 4.15
CA GLN A 241 12.06 -21.51 5.41
C GLN A 241 10.88 -21.23 6.36
N LEU A 242 10.42 -22.28 7.05
CA LEU A 242 9.60 -22.21 8.25
C LEU A 242 10.44 -22.62 9.46
N LYS A 243 10.34 -21.87 10.56
CA LYS A 243 11.03 -22.20 11.81
C LYS A 243 10.02 -22.37 12.93
N LYS A 244 10.14 -23.48 13.65
CA LYS A 244 9.30 -23.81 14.81
C LYS A 244 7.80 -23.74 14.50
N SER A 245 7.41 -24.28 13.35
CA SER A 245 6.02 -24.25 12.88
C SER A 245 5.77 -25.42 11.94
N TRP A 246 4.61 -26.05 12.08
CA TRP A 246 4.01 -26.96 11.11
C TRP A 246 2.98 -26.28 10.22
N GLY A 247 2.68 -25.00 10.46
CA GLY A 247 1.59 -24.33 9.80
C GLY A 247 1.73 -24.29 8.28
N PRO A 248 0.60 -24.23 7.57
CA PRO A 248 0.60 -24.14 6.13
C PRO A 248 1.29 -22.87 5.66
N ILE A 249 1.99 -22.94 4.52
CA ILE A 249 2.73 -21.83 3.92
C ILE A 249 2.32 -21.65 2.46
N PRO A 250 1.96 -20.41 2.05
CA PRO A 250 1.81 -20.08 0.65
C PRO A 250 3.14 -20.11 -0.08
N LEU A 251 3.17 -20.82 -1.19
CA LEU A 251 4.30 -20.95 -2.10
C LEU A 251 3.82 -20.75 -3.54
N PRO A 252 4.64 -20.27 -4.47
CA PRO A 252 4.30 -20.27 -5.88
C PRO A 252 4.25 -21.70 -6.44
N ALA A 253 3.57 -21.89 -7.56
CA ALA A 253 3.61 -23.16 -8.28
C ALA A 253 5.06 -23.48 -8.73
N GLY A 254 5.41 -24.76 -8.74
CA GLY A 254 6.75 -25.21 -9.14
C GLY A 254 7.09 -26.57 -8.60
N THR A 255 8.29 -27.04 -8.90
CA THR A 255 8.85 -28.29 -8.37
C THR A 255 9.68 -27.98 -7.14
N TYR A 256 9.48 -28.71 -6.05
CA TYR A 256 10.11 -28.44 -4.75
C TYR A 256 10.82 -29.65 -4.18
N ARG A 257 11.96 -29.39 -3.51
CA ARG A 257 12.58 -30.26 -2.53
C ARG A 257 12.24 -29.79 -1.12
N VAL A 258 12.08 -30.69 -0.18
CA VAL A 258 11.82 -30.38 1.23
C VAL A 258 12.92 -30.92 2.11
N ASP A 259 13.61 -30.03 2.77
CA ASP A 259 14.66 -30.30 3.73
C ASP A 259 14.14 -30.01 5.14
N PHE A 260 14.50 -30.84 6.09
CA PHE A 260 14.03 -30.82 7.48
C PHE A 260 15.19 -30.79 8.46
N GLN A 261 15.08 -30.00 9.51
CA GLN A 261 16.02 -29.95 10.60
C GLN A 261 15.27 -29.98 11.93
N GLU A 262 15.38 -31.06 12.67
CA GLU A 262 14.67 -31.29 13.93
C GLU A 262 15.12 -30.31 15.02
N VAL A 263 16.41 -30.18 15.24
CA VAL A 263 16.98 -29.34 16.29
C VAL A 263 18.00 -28.36 15.71
N ARG A 264 18.20 -27.20 16.33
CA ARG A 264 18.98 -26.05 15.82
C ARG A 264 20.40 -26.37 15.31
N LYS A 265 21.04 -27.38 15.84
CA LYS A 265 22.40 -27.82 15.44
C LYS A 265 22.42 -29.25 14.95
N GLY A 266 21.25 -29.82 14.68
CA GLY A 266 21.12 -31.17 14.13
C GLY A 266 21.39 -31.22 12.64
N PRO A 267 21.45 -32.44 12.09
CA PRO A 267 21.60 -32.63 10.65
C PRO A 267 20.37 -32.09 9.91
N VAL A 268 20.60 -31.67 8.66
CA VAL A 268 19.53 -31.38 7.71
C VAL A 268 19.30 -32.66 6.91
N LEU A 269 18.06 -33.09 6.87
CA LEU A 269 17.63 -34.31 6.16
C LEU A 269 16.67 -33.91 5.04
N THR A 270 16.89 -34.43 3.85
CA THR A 270 15.93 -34.31 2.76
C THR A 270 14.81 -35.33 3.00
N ILE A 271 13.58 -34.86 3.19
CA ILE A 271 12.41 -35.71 3.43
C ILE A 271 11.59 -35.94 2.18
N VAL A 272 11.67 -34.99 1.23
CA VAL A 272 11.06 -35.10 -0.11
C VAL A 272 12.08 -34.59 -1.11
N ASP A 273 12.61 -35.48 -1.96
CA ASP A 273 13.61 -35.12 -2.96
C ASP A 273 13.03 -34.21 -4.05
N SER A 274 11.79 -34.44 -4.45
CA SER A 274 11.10 -33.65 -5.45
C SER A 274 9.58 -33.92 -5.41
N PHE A 275 8.76 -32.85 -5.46
CA PHE A 275 7.34 -32.92 -5.74
C PHE A 275 6.89 -31.70 -6.53
N ASP A 276 5.84 -31.88 -7.33
CA ASP A 276 5.23 -30.80 -8.08
C ASP A 276 4.09 -30.16 -7.27
N LEU A 277 4.13 -28.82 -7.16
CA LEU A 277 3.09 -28.00 -6.58
C LEU A 277 2.38 -27.24 -7.71
N PRO A 278 1.20 -27.71 -8.18
CA PRO A 278 0.44 -27.01 -9.21
C PRO A 278 -0.15 -25.68 -8.70
N ALA A 279 -0.39 -24.75 -9.62
CA ALA A 279 -1.06 -23.50 -9.29
C ALA A 279 -2.48 -23.76 -8.77
N GLY A 280 -2.89 -23.06 -7.72
CA GLY A 280 -4.20 -23.19 -7.09
C GLY A 280 -4.39 -24.44 -6.23
N VAL A 281 -3.33 -25.21 -5.98
CA VAL A 281 -3.39 -26.47 -5.22
C VAL A 281 -2.72 -26.31 -3.85
N PHE A 282 -3.33 -26.88 -2.84
CA PHE A 282 -2.73 -27.08 -1.52
C PHE A 282 -2.31 -28.55 -1.39
N VAL A 283 -1.04 -28.78 -1.11
CA VAL A 283 -0.46 -30.12 -0.92
C VAL A 283 -0.16 -30.33 0.56
N GLU A 284 -0.57 -31.49 1.09
CA GLU A 284 -0.25 -31.90 2.46
C GLU A 284 0.83 -32.99 2.41
N ILE A 285 1.93 -32.77 3.14
CA ILE A 285 3.06 -33.70 3.24
C ILE A 285 2.93 -34.46 4.56
N GLU A 286 2.88 -35.79 4.51
CA GLU A 286 2.88 -36.64 5.68
C GLU A 286 4.29 -36.74 6.31
N MET A 287 4.35 -36.61 7.66
CA MET A 287 5.58 -36.62 8.45
C MET A 287 5.61 -37.77 9.44
#